data_3ae6f511b20bcc641232ec0447d036b8
#
_entry.id   3ae6f511b20bcc641232ec0447d036b8
#
_cell.length_a   1.000
_cell.length_b   1.000
_cell.length_c   1.000
_cell.angle_alpha   90.00
_cell.angle_beta   90.00
_cell.angle_gamma   90.00
#
_symmetry.space_group_name_H-M   'P 1'
#
loop_
_entity.id
_entity.type
_entity.pdbx_description
1 polymer ?
#
loop_
_entity_poly.entity_id
_entity_poly.type
_entity_poly.pdbx_seq_one_letter_code
_entity_poly.pdbx_strand_id
1 'polypeptide(L)'
;GNYSVVVKNSNNCSTVSSVIVVTTYANPTVTIAASGTTNICNGDSVLLSATATAGVSYQWYLGTVPIVNATSSNYMAKVAGVYTVKVTNVTNCSTVSSAITVTVKAGPTAYITYNTPLTFCDGSLVVLTAVVGNNVTYQWRKNGVAIPGATAPSYNATQTGTYTLFATNILTGCTANSPAVQVVVFPITTPIIVRNGIVFSTTTTYASYQWLLNSVPILGATSQTYTAVANGTYRVKVKDANGCESFSDPEFLYDLGVNSTANVASQIKLYPNPTDGVVHVDAPINVQIIVRDYTGKIVIETENTNLVDLSNFADGIYMVFLNDLNGNFLKVEKLMKSSK
;
A
#
# COMPACT_ATOMS: atom_id res chain seq x y z
N GLY A 1 33.69 76.03 8.77
CA GLY A 1 34.39 77.29 8.75
C GLY A 1 33.76 78.29 9.69
N ASN A 2 34.52 79.29 10.02
CA ASN A 2 34.11 80.44 10.86
C ASN A 2 33.63 81.52 9.92
N TYR A 3 32.43 82.04 10.11
CA TYR A 3 31.83 83.09 9.31
C TYR A 3 31.50 84.31 10.23
N SER A 4 31.82 85.51 9.76
CA SER A 4 31.38 86.76 10.35
C SER A 4 31.02 87.75 9.26
N VAL A 5 30.17 88.71 9.55
CA VAL A 5 29.79 89.81 8.66
C VAL A 5 30.43 91.08 9.12
N VAL A 6 31.03 91.81 8.17
CA VAL A 6 31.52 93.15 8.35
C VAL A 6 30.49 94.15 7.83
N VAL A 7 29.93 94.98 8.64
CA VAL A 7 29.00 96.02 8.23
C VAL A 7 29.74 97.39 8.28
N LYS A 8 29.65 98.14 7.18
CA LYS A 8 30.19 99.49 7.07
C LYS A 8 29.05 100.52 6.93
N ASN A 9 29.14 101.62 7.58
CA ASN A 9 28.21 102.69 7.38
C ASN A 9 28.73 103.69 6.30
N SER A 10 27.95 104.73 5.94
CA SER A 10 28.27 105.71 4.89
C SER A 10 29.55 106.54 5.20
N ASN A 11 29.98 106.58 6.46
CA ASN A 11 31.22 107.20 6.88
C ASN A 11 32.44 106.27 6.95
N ASN A 12 32.35 105.08 6.32
CA ASN A 12 33.38 104.03 6.33
C ASN A 12 33.72 103.40 7.69
N CYS A 13 32.98 103.72 8.78
CA CYS A 13 33.13 103.01 10.02
C CYS A 13 32.58 101.63 9.92
N SER A 14 33.35 100.63 10.33
CA SER A 14 32.94 99.19 10.25
C SER A 14 32.83 98.55 11.64
N THR A 15 31.95 97.61 11.76
CA THR A 15 31.82 96.69 12.88
C THR A 15 31.72 95.27 12.36
N VAL A 16 32.24 94.29 13.12
CA VAL A 16 32.24 92.86 12.81
C VAL A 16 31.26 92.19 13.74
N SER A 17 30.43 91.36 13.20
CA SER A 17 29.50 90.48 13.94
C SER A 17 30.27 89.49 14.82
N SER A 18 29.61 88.86 15.76
CA SER A 18 30.07 87.60 16.38
C SER A 18 30.29 86.50 15.32
N VAL A 19 31.22 85.61 15.61
CA VAL A 19 31.55 84.45 14.72
C VAL A 19 30.48 83.41 14.86
N ILE A 20 29.93 82.89 13.69
CA ILE A 20 29.13 81.74 13.59
C ILE A 20 30.01 80.61 13.08
N VAL A 21 30.09 79.48 13.81
CA VAL A 21 30.86 78.31 13.41
C VAL A 21 29.94 77.36 12.63
N VAL A 22 30.20 77.16 11.37
CA VAL A 22 29.50 76.17 10.52
C VAL A 22 30.38 74.92 10.43
N THR A 23 29.87 73.81 10.97
CA THR A 23 30.50 72.49 10.87
C THR A 23 29.79 71.63 9.81
N THR A 24 30.57 70.94 9.04
CA THR A 24 30.05 69.90 8.05
C THR A 24 30.32 68.52 8.60
N TYR A 25 29.35 67.66 8.52
CA TYR A 25 29.49 66.26 8.92
C TYR A 25 29.55 65.42 7.69
N ALA A 26 30.37 64.33 7.73
CA ALA A 26 30.47 63.37 6.66
C ALA A 26 29.23 62.43 6.60
N ASN A 27 28.75 62.17 5.41
CA ASN A 27 27.73 61.17 5.22
C ASN A 27 28.29 59.76 5.52
N PRO A 28 27.51 58.86 6.13
CA PRO A 28 27.91 57.46 6.27
C PRO A 28 28.00 56.77 4.91
N THR A 29 28.85 55.74 4.79
CA THR A 29 28.93 54.88 3.63
C THR A 29 28.11 53.61 3.86
N VAL A 30 27.52 53.04 2.78
CA VAL A 30 26.76 51.78 2.84
C VAL A 30 26.88 51.05 1.53
N THR A 31 27.09 49.72 1.62
CA THR A 31 26.98 48.77 0.51
C THR A 31 26.04 47.66 0.90
N ILE A 32 25.36 47.06 -0.06
CA ILE A 32 24.50 45.88 0.16
C ILE A 32 24.91 44.73 -0.73
N ALA A 33 24.74 43.49 -0.22
CA ALA A 33 24.98 42.27 -0.91
C ALA A 33 23.86 41.25 -0.63
N ALA A 34 23.59 40.37 -1.57
CA ALA A 34 22.70 39.19 -1.39
C ALA A 34 23.54 37.96 -1.07
N SER A 35 23.08 37.09 -0.16
CA SER A 35 23.76 35.84 0.21
C SER A 35 23.68 34.75 -0.87
N GLY A 36 22.92 34.97 -1.94
CA GLY A 36 22.71 34.01 -3.04
C GLY A 36 22.00 34.66 -4.21
N THR A 37 21.36 33.81 -5.04
CA THR A 37 20.59 34.31 -6.18
C THR A 37 19.42 35.17 -5.72
N THR A 38 19.24 36.30 -6.42
CA THR A 38 18.08 37.18 -6.22
C THR A 38 16.86 36.77 -7.04
N ASN A 39 16.97 35.70 -7.84
CA ASN A 39 15.85 35.06 -8.53
C ASN A 39 15.38 33.87 -7.67
N ILE A 40 14.43 34.10 -6.79
CA ILE A 40 13.92 33.11 -5.84
C ILE A 40 12.60 32.50 -6.30
N CYS A 41 12.25 31.33 -5.78
CA CYS A 41 10.94 30.73 -5.99
C CYS A 41 9.91 31.29 -5.00
N ASN A 42 8.64 31.27 -5.37
CA ASN A 42 7.57 31.66 -4.46
C ASN A 42 7.62 30.81 -3.17
N GLY A 43 7.65 31.50 -2.02
CA GLY A 43 7.83 30.88 -0.70
C GLY A 43 9.27 30.88 -0.19
N ASP A 44 10.26 31.06 -1.04
CA ASP A 44 11.67 31.20 -0.67
C ASP A 44 12.01 32.62 -0.21
N SER A 45 13.25 32.82 0.21
CA SER A 45 13.77 34.09 0.63
C SER A 45 15.27 34.20 0.33
N VAL A 46 15.76 35.43 0.19
CA VAL A 46 17.18 35.73 0.06
C VAL A 46 17.58 36.73 1.17
N LEU A 47 18.68 36.43 1.83
CA LEU A 47 19.24 37.37 2.84
C LEU A 47 19.98 38.51 2.14
N LEU A 48 19.55 39.72 2.40
CA LEU A 48 20.26 40.97 2.04
C LEU A 48 21.01 41.48 3.24
N SER A 49 22.31 41.76 3.09
CA SER A 49 23.19 42.23 4.15
C SER A 49 23.76 43.59 3.80
N ALA A 50 23.67 44.53 4.73
CA ALA A 50 24.25 45.85 4.59
C ALA A 50 25.55 45.95 5.38
N THR A 51 26.62 46.43 4.74
CA THR A 51 27.87 46.80 5.35
C THR A 51 27.95 48.32 5.31
N ALA A 52 28.04 48.95 6.49
CA ALA A 52 28.06 50.41 6.63
C ALA A 52 29.10 50.86 7.64
N THR A 53 29.37 52.19 7.68
CA THR A 53 30.15 52.83 8.73
C THR A 53 29.59 52.46 10.11
N ALA A 54 30.44 52.33 11.11
CA ALA A 54 30.00 52.04 12.48
C ALA A 54 29.11 53.14 13.06
N GLY A 55 28.20 52.78 13.97
CA GLY A 55 27.35 53.71 14.69
C GLY A 55 26.19 54.32 13.90
N VAL A 56 25.73 53.61 12.85
CA VAL A 56 24.54 54.00 12.04
C VAL A 56 23.30 53.23 12.46
N SER A 57 22.13 53.84 12.25
CA SER A 57 20.84 53.15 12.19
C SER A 57 20.49 52.74 10.75
N TYR A 58 19.68 51.67 10.61
CA TYR A 58 19.28 51.14 9.32
C TYR A 58 17.77 51.27 9.13
N GLN A 59 17.32 51.43 7.89
CA GLN A 59 15.94 51.29 7.45
C GLN A 59 15.93 50.74 6.04
N TRP A 60 15.36 49.52 5.87
CA TRP A 60 15.17 48.94 4.56
C TRP A 60 13.94 49.46 3.86
N TYR A 61 13.99 49.53 2.54
CA TYR A 61 12.93 49.97 1.66
C TYR A 61 12.65 48.95 0.57
N LEU A 62 11.37 48.82 0.18
CA LEU A 62 10.94 48.17 -1.02
C LEU A 62 10.41 49.22 -1.99
N GLY A 63 11.14 49.45 -3.07
CA GLY A 63 10.96 50.64 -3.90
C GLY A 63 11.19 51.89 -3.08
N THR A 64 10.18 52.74 -2.97
CA THR A 64 10.24 53.99 -2.17
C THR A 64 9.58 53.85 -0.80
N VAL A 65 8.98 52.68 -0.48
CA VAL A 65 8.23 52.47 0.77
C VAL A 65 9.12 51.84 1.85
N PRO A 66 9.21 52.47 3.05
CA PRO A 66 9.95 51.87 4.16
C PRO A 66 9.26 50.57 4.61
N ILE A 67 10.06 49.54 4.82
CA ILE A 67 9.59 48.27 5.35
C ILE A 67 9.49 48.35 6.86
N VAL A 68 8.30 48.14 7.39
CA VAL A 68 8.03 48.30 8.83
C VAL A 68 8.92 47.35 9.64
N ASN A 69 9.57 47.91 10.69
CA ASN A 69 10.49 47.19 11.60
C ASN A 69 11.77 46.60 10.94
N ALA A 70 12.07 46.93 9.70
CA ALA A 70 13.28 46.49 9.03
C ALA A 70 14.45 47.41 9.32
N THR A 71 14.93 47.37 10.57
CA THR A 71 15.97 48.30 11.10
C THR A 71 17.29 47.61 11.46
N SER A 72 17.45 46.34 11.06
CA SER A 72 18.71 45.60 11.23
C SER A 72 19.62 45.76 10.04
N SER A 73 20.92 45.45 10.20
CA SER A 73 21.87 45.39 9.09
C SER A 73 21.53 44.32 8.06
N ASN A 74 20.68 43.32 8.41
CA ASN A 74 20.24 42.25 7.54
C ASN A 74 18.73 42.28 7.33
N TYR A 75 18.28 41.90 6.13
CA TYR A 75 16.87 41.79 5.81
C TYR A 75 16.60 40.51 4.92
N MET A 76 15.58 39.72 5.28
CA MET A 76 15.15 38.56 4.52
C MET A 76 14.10 38.98 3.47
N ALA A 77 14.52 39.14 2.23
CA ALA A 77 13.62 39.51 1.14
C ALA A 77 12.85 38.27 0.63
N LYS A 78 11.51 38.34 0.64
CA LYS A 78 10.56 37.27 0.20
C LYS A 78 9.67 37.71 -0.94
N VAL A 79 9.59 39.00 -1.21
CA VAL A 79 8.70 39.61 -2.20
C VAL A 79 9.52 40.16 -3.35
N ALA A 80 9.02 40.08 -4.57
CA ALA A 80 9.67 40.69 -5.71
C ALA A 80 9.69 42.22 -5.58
N GLY A 81 10.81 42.82 -5.94
CA GLY A 81 10.94 44.29 -5.95
C GLY A 81 12.38 44.75 -5.85
N VAL A 82 12.55 46.07 -5.77
CA VAL A 82 13.83 46.74 -5.68
C VAL A 82 14.07 47.10 -4.22
N TYR A 83 15.12 46.56 -3.64
CA TYR A 83 15.49 46.76 -2.24
C TYR A 83 16.66 47.73 -2.12
N THR A 84 16.55 48.70 -1.18
CA THR A 84 17.61 49.60 -0.74
C THR A 84 17.59 49.70 0.77
N VAL A 85 18.71 50.10 1.36
CA VAL A 85 18.79 50.46 2.78
C VAL A 85 19.26 51.91 2.94
N LYS A 86 18.57 52.66 3.74
CA LYS A 86 19.02 53.98 4.23
C LYS A 86 19.73 53.80 5.56
N VAL A 87 20.95 54.30 5.64
CA VAL A 87 21.69 54.38 6.92
C VAL A 87 21.77 55.80 7.36
N THR A 88 21.68 56.06 8.68
CA THR A 88 21.73 57.39 9.28
C THR A 88 22.67 57.35 10.47
N ASN A 89 23.63 58.29 10.50
CA ASN A 89 24.58 58.43 11.62
C ASN A 89 24.01 59.27 12.75
N VAL A 90 24.74 59.36 13.85
CA VAL A 90 24.35 60.12 15.07
C VAL A 90 24.18 61.62 14.83
N THR A 91 24.75 62.21 13.76
CA THR A 91 24.59 63.55 13.34
C THR A 91 23.46 63.81 12.37
N ASN A 92 22.58 62.80 12.16
CA ASN A 92 21.45 62.79 11.22
C ASN A 92 21.83 62.89 9.73
N CYS A 93 23.11 62.71 9.36
CA CYS A 93 23.50 62.56 7.95
C CYS A 93 23.14 61.16 7.49
N SER A 94 22.59 61.02 6.29
CA SER A 94 22.11 59.73 5.77
C SER A 94 22.58 59.47 4.33
N THR A 95 22.73 58.17 4.03
CA THR A 95 23.03 57.67 2.69
C THR A 95 22.13 56.47 2.37
N VAL A 96 21.70 56.36 1.11
CA VAL A 96 20.96 55.20 0.59
C VAL A 96 21.92 54.36 -0.22
N SER A 97 21.84 53.04 -0.06
CA SER A 97 22.66 52.08 -0.80
C SER A 97 22.34 52.07 -2.28
N SER A 98 23.19 51.40 -3.06
CA SER A 98 22.77 50.85 -4.37
C SER A 98 21.56 49.91 -4.22
N ALA A 99 20.83 49.67 -5.31
CA ALA A 99 19.65 48.82 -5.29
C ALA A 99 20.00 47.34 -5.59
N ILE A 100 19.29 46.40 -4.93
CA ILE A 100 19.25 45.00 -5.31
C ILE A 100 17.83 44.66 -5.76
N THR A 101 17.68 44.11 -6.99
CA THR A 101 16.40 43.64 -7.50
C THR A 101 16.22 42.16 -7.16
N VAL A 102 15.15 41.86 -6.44
CA VAL A 102 14.71 40.48 -6.18
C VAL A 102 13.54 40.16 -7.10
N THR A 103 13.60 39.02 -7.79
CA THR A 103 12.50 38.48 -8.59
C THR A 103 11.96 37.19 -7.98
N VAL A 104 10.65 37.01 -8.03
CA VAL A 104 9.97 35.80 -7.53
C VAL A 104 9.39 35.06 -8.72
N LYS A 105 9.83 33.82 -8.90
CA LYS A 105 9.33 32.92 -9.92
C LYS A 105 8.18 32.09 -9.36
N ALA A 106 7.12 31.90 -10.16
CA ALA A 106 6.05 30.99 -9.81
C ALA A 106 6.56 29.55 -9.81
N GLY A 107 6.27 28.80 -8.75
CA GLY A 107 6.45 27.36 -8.69
C GLY A 107 5.38 26.63 -9.53
N PRO A 108 5.57 25.33 -9.83
CA PRO A 108 4.54 24.54 -10.45
C PRO A 108 3.37 24.34 -9.48
N THR A 109 2.14 24.31 -9.99
CA THR A 109 1.02 23.74 -9.23
C THR A 109 1.09 22.23 -9.30
N ALA A 110 0.90 21.54 -8.16
CA ALA A 110 0.93 20.09 -8.08
C ALA A 110 -0.28 19.58 -7.30
N TYR A 111 -1.11 18.76 -7.95
CA TYR A 111 -2.25 18.08 -7.33
C TYR A 111 -2.26 16.62 -7.76
N ILE A 112 -2.87 15.77 -6.95
CA ILE A 112 -3.11 14.38 -7.26
C ILE A 112 -4.62 14.20 -7.42
N THR A 113 -5.04 13.59 -8.53
CA THR A 113 -6.40 13.14 -8.77
C THR A 113 -6.46 11.61 -8.81
N TYR A 114 -7.62 11.06 -8.52
CA TYR A 114 -7.92 9.63 -8.55
C TYR A 114 -9.40 9.44 -8.82
N ASN A 115 -9.79 8.32 -9.43
CA ASN A 115 -11.17 8.04 -9.86
C ASN A 115 -11.78 6.79 -9.21
N THR A 116 -11.07 6.17 -8.27
CA THR A 116 -11.51 4.97 -7.53
C THR A 116 -11.34 5.20 -6.03
N PRO A 117 -12.00 4.42 -5.15
CA PRO A 117 -11.79 4.50 -3.73
C PRO A 117 -10.32 4.36 -3.33
N LEU A 118 -9.89 5.13 -2.36
CA LEU A 118 -8.54 5.08 -1.79
C LEU A 118 -8.36 3.94 -0.77
N THR A 119 -9.44 3.22 -0.48
CA THR A 119 -9.48 2.06 0.41
C THR A 119 -9.93 0.84 -0.39
N PHE A 120 -9.10 -0.20 -0.44
CA PHE A 120 -9.39 -1.41 -1.22
C PHE A 120 -8.65 -2.62 -0.63
N CYS A 121 -9.01 -3.80 -1.09
CA CYS A 121 -8.39 -5.06 -0.68
C CYS A 121 -7.07 -5.31 -1.44
N ASP A 122 -6.15 -6.02 -0.82
CA ASP A 122 -4.89 -6.44 -1.45
C ASP A 122 -5.16 -7.16 -2.79
N GLY A 123 -4.22 -7.03 -3.73
CA GLY A 123 -4.40 -7.46 -5.11
C GLY A 123 -5.08 -6.46 -6.04
N SER A 124 -5.64 -5.36 -5.49
CA SER A 124 -6.18 -4.23 -6.27
C SER A 124 -5.20 -3.05 -6.29
N LEU A 125 -5.54 -2.00 -7.01
CA LEU A 125 -4.74 -0.77 -7.09
C LEU A 125 -5.62 0.46 -7.28
N VAL A 126 -5.07 1.62 -6.93
CA VAL A 126 -5.61 2.92 -7.33
C VAL A 126 -4.60 3.64 -8.22
N VAL A 127 -5.09 4.21 -9.31
CA VAL A 127 -4.27 5.07 -10.19
C VAL A 127 -4.31 6.49 -9.67
N LEU A 128 -3.17 6.97 -9.19
CA LEU A 128 -2.95 8.36 -8.82
C LEU A 128 -2.44 9.10 -10.03
N THR A 129 -3.07 10.21 -10.40
CA THR A 129 -2.72 11.01 -11.59
C THR A 129 -2.27 12.40 -11.18
N ALA A 130 -1.13 12.83 -11.69
CA ALA A 130 -0.59 14.16 -11.47
C ALA A 130 -1.36 15.19 -12.31
N VAL A 131 -1.81 16.27 -11.66
CA VAL A 131 -2.30 17.46 -12.33
C VAL A 131 -1.29 18.57 -12.14
N VAL A 132 -0.59 18.92 -13.19
CA VAL A 132 0.51 19.89 -13.19
C VAL A 132 0.51 20.70 -14.47
N GLY A 133 1.24 21.85 -14.43
CA GLY A 133 1.43 22.69 -15.61
C GLY A 133 2.43 22.12 -16.62
N ASN A 134 2.66 22.88 -17.70
CA ASN A 134 3.66 22.55 -18.70
C ASN A 134 5.09 22.68 -18.14
N ASN A 135 6.05 21.98 -18.77
CA ASN A 135 7.47 22.00 -18.41
C ASN A 135 7.74 21.57 -16.97
N VAL A 136 7.08 20.51 -16.52
CA VAL A 136 7.20 19.97 -15.16
C VAL A 136 7.67 18.52 -15.21
N THR A 137 8.66 18.19 -14.40
CA THR A 137 9.05 16.82 -14.09
C THR A 137 8.44 16.39 -12.77
N TYR A 138 8.27 15.05 -12.57
CA TYR A 138 7.59 14.47 -11.44
C TYR A 138 8.48 13.53 -10.68
N GLN A 139 8.27 13.44 -9.38
CA GLN A 139 8.77 12.37 -8.52
C GLN A 139 7.69 12.01 -7.50
N TRP A 140 7.14 10.81 -7.64
CA TRP A 140 6.20 10.28 -6.64
C TRP A 140 6.94 9.89 -5.37
N ARG A 141 6.29 10.14 -4.24
CA ARG A 141 6.80 9.82 -2.90
C ARG A 141 5.75 9.05 -2.12
N LYS A 142 6.20 8.10 -1.31
CA LYS A 142 5.38 7.37 -0.34
C LYS A 142 5.94 7.61 1.04
N ASN A 143 5.11 8.05 1.98
CA ASN A 143 5.49 8.39 3.36
C ASN A 143 6.69 9.37 3.41
N GLY A 144 6.71 10.35 2.50
CA GLY A 144 7.78 11.33 2.38
C GLY A 144 9.03 10.87 1.64
N VAL A 145 9.19 9.56 1.36
CA VAL A 145 10.35 9.00 0.67
C VAL A 145 10.08 8.86 -0.82
N ALA A 146 11.05 9.23 -1.65
CA ALA A 146 10.95 9.09 -3.11
C ALA A 146 10.83 7.60 -3.50
N ILE A 147 9.88 7.30 -4.39
CA ILE A 147 9.73 5.96 -4.97
C ILE A 147 10.68 5.87 -6.16
N PRO A 148 11.69 4.98 -6.15
CA PRO A 148 12.65 4.89 -7.23
C PRO A 148 11.99 4.69 -8.60
N GLY A 149 12.38 5.50 -9.60
CA GLY A 149 11.86 5.42 -10.96
C GLY A 149 10.42 5.89 -11.18
N ALA A 150 9.70 6.33 -10.14
CA ALA A 150 8.33 6.80 -10.25
C ALA A 150 8.30 8.27 -10.69
N THR A 151 8.51 8.51 -11.98
CA THR A 151 8.58 9.84 -12.60
C THR A 151 7.53 10.05 -13.68
N ALA A 152 6.62 9.10 -13.89
CA ALA A 152 5.53 9.20 -14.85
C ALA A 152 4.39 10.12 -14.35
N PRO A 153 3.54 10.64 -15.25
CA PRO A 153 2.37 11.44 -14.85
C PRO A 153 1.35 10.69 -13.99
N SER A 154 1.40 9.36 -13.96
CA SER A 154 0.55 8.52 -13.11
C SER A 154 1.38 7.50 -12.34
N TYR A 155 0.83 7.08 -11.21
CA TYR A 155 1.41 6.05 -10.34
C TYR A 155 0.33 5.08 -9.85
N ASN A 156 0.59 3.77 -9.98
CA ASN A 156 -0.29 2.71 -9.50
C ASN A 156 0.06 2.41 -8.03
N ALA A 157 -0.76 2.91 -7.11
CA ALA A 157 -0.56 2.65 -5.70
C ALA A 157 -1.23 1.31 -5.32
N THR A 158 -0.43 0.35 -4.86
CA THR A 158 -0.84 -1.00 -4.45
C THR A 158 -0.60 -1.27 -2.96
N GLN A 159 -0.11 -0.30 -2.22
CA GLN A 159 0.26 -0.45 -0.82
C GLN A 159 -0.29 0.68 0.03
N THR A 160 -0.62 0.39 1.27
CA THR A 160 -0.98 1.40 2.26
C THR A 160 0.13 2.42 2.43
N GLY A 161 -0.23 3.70 2.44
CA GLY A 161 0.71 4.79 2.66
C GLY A 161 0.16 6.15 2.29
N THR A 162 0.90 7.17 2.65
CA THR A 162 0.63 8.56 2.27
C THR A 162 1.43 8.91 1.03
N TYR A 163 0.74 9.22 -0.05
CA TYR A 163 1.34 9.53 -1.34
C TYR A 163 1.35 11.03 -1.59
N THR A 164 2.47 11.55 -2.07
CA THR A 164 2.65 12.94 -2.50
C THR A 164 3.38 12.96 -3.83
N LEU A 165 3.16 14.04 -4.58
CA LEU A 165 3.84 14.34 -5.83
C LEU A 165 4.80 15.50 -5.60
N PHE A 166 6.08 15.32 -5.86
CA PHE A 166 7.07 16.37 -5.94
C PHE A 166 7.24 16.78 -7.39
N ALA A 167 6.93 18.04 -7.69
CA ALA A 167 6.96 18.59 -9.03
C ALA A 167 8.07 19.63 -9.15
N THR A 168 8.82 19.64 -10.27
CA THR A 168 9.87 20.61 -10.57
C THR A 168 9.60 21.22 -11.92
N ASN A 169 9.48 22.54 -11.99
CA ASN A 169 9.42 23.27 -13.25
C ASN A 169 10.83 23.37 -13.86
N ILE A 170 11.03 22.81 -15.05
CA ILE A 170 12.34 22.71 -15.70
C ILE A 170 12.90 24.05 -16.18
N LEU A 171 12.04 25.05 -16.40
CA LEU A 171 12.45 26.37 -16.86
C LEU A 171 12.89 27.27 -15.70
N THR A 172 12.21 27.16 -14.57
CA THR A 172 12.46 28.03 -13.41
C THR A 172 13.31 27.37 -12.34
N GLY A 173 13.38 26.04 -12.32
CA GLY A 173 13.97 25.24 -11.25
C GLY A 173 13.12 25.19 -9.98
N CYS A 174 11.96 25.86 -9.96
CA CYS A 174 11.10 25.91 -8.79
C CYS A 174 10.35 24.61 -8.57
N THR A 175 10.13 24.24 -7.32
CA THR A 175 9.50 22.99 -6.92
C THR A 175 8.21 23.21 -6.13
N ALA A 176 7.33 22.21 -6.14
CA ALA A 176 6.15 22.16 -5.28
C ALA A 176 5.84 20.72 -4.87
N ASN A 177 5.23 20.56 -3.69
CA ASN A 177 4.63 19.31 -3.27
C ASN A 177 3.11 19.39 -3.40
N SER A 178 2.48 18.29 -3.83
CA SER A 178 1.02 18.17 -3.76
C SER A 178 0.54 18.04 -2.31
N PRO A 179 -0.75 18.31 -2.05
CA PRO A 179 -1.41 17.76 -0.88
C PRO A 179 -1.25 16.24 -0.83
N ALA A 180 -1.24 15.69 0.39
CA ALA A 180 -1.07 14.26 0.62
C ALA A 180 -2.37 13.49 0.32
N VAL A 181 -2.24 12.31 -0.28
CA VAL A 181 -3.34 11.36 -0.52
C VAL A 181 -3.07 10.10 0.30
N GLN A 182 -3.98 9.75 1.19
CA GLN A 182 -3.89 8.55 2.01
C GLN A 182 -4.53 7.37 1.28
N VAL A 183 -3.74 6.33 1.02
CA VAL A 183 -4.20 5.04 0.48
C VAL A 183 -4.18 4.00 1.59
N VAL A 184 -5.25 3.20 1.69
CA VAL A 184 -5.36 2.11 2.66
C VAL A 184 -5.66 0.81 1.91
N VAL A 185 -4.79 -0.16 2.05
CA VAL A 185 -4.95 -1.52 1.49
C VAL A 185 -5.20 -2.48 2.63
N PHE A 186 -6.33 -3.17 2.58
CA PHE A 186 -6.68 -4.19 3.56
C PHE A 186 -6.07 -5.53 3.16
N PRO A 187 -5.35 -6.19 4.06
CA PRO A 187 -4.79 -7.51 3.77
C PRO A 187 -5.90 -8.54 3.58
N ILE A 188 -5.74 -9.45 2.63
CA ILE A 188 -6.59 -10.61 2.46
C ILE A 188 -5.96 -11.78 3.20
N THR A 189 -6.75 -12.40 4.10
CA THR A 189 -6.33 -13.60 4.82
C THR A 189 -7.09 -14.81 4.32
N THR A 190 -6.38 -15.92 4.06
CA THR A 190 -6.98 -17.20 3.69
C THR A 190 -7.70 -17.79 4.90
N PRO A 191 -9.01 -18.06 4.85
CA PRO A 191 -9.73 -18.70 5.95
C PRO A 191 -9.28 -20.15 6.11
N ILE A 192 -9.09 -20.56 7.37
CA ILE A 192 -8.72 -21.93 7.72
C ILE A 192 -9.98 -22.71 8.03
N ILE A 193 -10.19 -23.83 7.32
CA ILE A 193 -11.24 -24.82 7.64
C ILE A 193 -10.73 -25.77 8.71
N VAL A 194 -11.53 -25.96 9.74
CA VAL A 194 -11.36 -27.03 10.73
C VAL A 194 -12.51 -28.01 10.57
N ARG A 195 -12.19 -29.30 10.54
CA ARG A 195 -13.16 -30.39 10.39
C ARG A 195 -13.30 -31.19 11.67
N ASN A 196 -14.53 -31.45 12.07
CA ASN A 196 -14.88 -32.43 13.12
C ASN A 196 -15.92 -33.39 12.54
N GLY A 197 -15.47 -34.59 12.14
CA GLY A 197 -16.29 -35.53 11.41
C GLY A 197 -16.76 -34.95 10.08
N ILE A 198 -18.08 -34.77 9.92
CA ILE A 198 -18.71 -34.20 8.74
C ILE A 198 -19.01 -32.70 8.89
N VAL A 199 -18.68 -32.09 10.04
CA VAL A 199 -18.92 -30.68 10.30
C VAL A 199 -17.66 -29.87 9.99
N PHE A 200 -17.78 -28.94 9.07
CA PHE A 200 -16.76 -27.94 8.76
C PHE A 200 -17.03 -26.64 9.51
N SER A 201 -15.98 -25.97 9.94
CA SER A 201 -16.06 -24.63 10.55
C SER A 201 -14.84 -23.80 10.20
N THR A 202 -14.92 -22.48 10.34
CA THR A 202 -13.75 -21.60 10.25
C THR A 202 -13.26 -21.24 11.64
N THR A 203 -11.93 -21.14 11.82
CA THR A 203 -11.32 -20.75 13.10
C THR A 203 -11.58 -19.28 13.43
N THR A 204 -11.77 -18.45 12.43
CA THR A 204 -12.00 -17.00 12.52
C THR A 204 -13.43 -16.68 12.13
N THR A 205 -14.03 -15.68 12.79
CA THR A 205 -15.35 -15.15 12.43
C THR A 205 -15.21 -14.10 11.32
N TYR A 206 -16.08 -14.17 10.32
CA TYR A 206 -16.13 -13.27 9.17
C TYR A 206 -17.52 -12.61 9.06
N ALA A 207 -17.61 -11.54 8.27
CA ALA A 207 -18.88 -10.83 8.05
C ALA A 207 -19.88 -11.65 7.23
N SER A 208 -19.41 -12.50 6.32
CA SER A 208 -20.26 -13.45 5.58
C SER A 208 -19.50 -14.69 5.13
N TYR A 209 -20.28 -15.74 4.84
CA TYR A 209 -19.78 -17.04 4.41
C TYR A 209 -20.56 -17.53 3.21
N GLN A 210 -19.94 -18.33 2.38
CA GLN A 210 -20.55 -19.16 1.35
C GLN A 210 -19.72 -20.44 1.19
N TRP A 211 -20.28 -21.58 1.58
CA TRP A 211 -19.65 -22.86 1.37
C TRP A 211 -19.85 -23.34 -0.06
N LEU A 212 -18.84 -24.02 -0.58
CA LEU A 212 -18.81 -24.58 -1.92
C LEU A 212 -18.48 -26.07 -1.84
N LEU A 213 -19.10 -26.86 -2.71
CA LEU A 213 -18.78 -28.27 -2.98
C LEU A 213 -18.30 -28.39 -4.43
N ASN A 214 -17.12 -28.93 -4.64
CA ASN A 214 -16.50 -29.07 -5.96
C ASN A 214 -16.52 -27.76 -6.77
N SER A 215 -16.22 -26.63 -6.07
CA SER A 215 -16.23 -25.26 -6.59
C SER A 215 -17.61 -24.69 -6.94
N VAL A 216 -18.71 -25.41 -6.64
CA VAL A 216 -20.08 -24.92 -6.84
C VAL A 216 -20.64 -24.42 -5.51
N PRO A 217 -21.22 -23.20 -5.44
CA PRO A 217 -21.83 -22.69 -4.23
C PRO A 217 -23.01 -23.57 -3.76
N ILE A 218 -23.02 -23.91 -2.48
CA ILE A 218 -24.09 -24.67 -1.86
C ILE A 218 -25.20 -23.70 -1.43
N LEU A 219 -26.38 -23.86 -1.96
CA LEU A 219 -27.50 -22.96 -1.70
C LEU A 219 -27.84 -22.90 -0.20
N GLY A 220 -27.88 -21.70 0.37
CA GLY A 220 -28.18 -21.45 1.78
C GLY A 220 -27.06 -21.77 2.77
N ALA A 221 -25.90 -22.25 2.33
CA ALA A 221 -24.76 -22.54 3.19
C ALA A 221 -23.93 -21.28 3.51
N THR A 222 -24.50 -20.41 4.33
CA THR A 222 -23.97 -19.06 4.64
C THR A 222 -23.60 -18.86 6.12
N SER A 223 -23.53 -19.91 6.90
CA SER A 223 -23.12 -19.87 8.31
C SER A 223 -21.61 -20.15 8.48
N GLN A 224 -21.04 -19.80 9.64
CA GLN A 224 -19.65 -20.12 9.99
C GLN A 224 -19.36 -21.62 9.97
N THR A 225 -20.39 -22.43 10.22
CA THR A 225 -20.33 -23.89 10.22
C THR A 225 -21.17 -24.46 9.09
N TYR A 226 -20.75 -25.58 8.55
CA TYR A 226 -21.50 -26.33 7.53
C TYR A 226 -21.40 -27.83 7.80
N THR A 227 -22.53 -28.52 7.82
CA THR A 227 -22.58 -29.99 7.92
C THR A 227 -22.62 -30.57 6.51
N ALA A 228 -21.62 -31.32 6.13
CA ALA A 228 -21.51 -31.94 4.82
C ALA A 228 -22.59 -33.00 4.61
N VAL A 229 -23.16 -33.01 3.41
CA VAL A 229 -24.19 -33.97 2.98
C VAL A 229 -23.77 -34.84 1.77
N ALA A 230 -22.59 -34.57 1.22
CA ALA A 230 -22.02 -35.31 0.10
C ALA A 230 -20.50 -35.39 0.21
N ASN A 231 -19.89 -36.44 -0.35
CA ASN A 231 -18.44 -36.50 -0.53
C ASN A 231 -17.99 -35.51 -1.57
N GLY A 232 -16.77 -34.97 -1.42
CA GLY A 232 -16.18 -34.05 -2.38
C GLY A 232 -15.22 -33.06 -1.76
N THR A 233 -14.86 -32.05 -2.53
CA THR A 233 -13.95 -30.99 -2.14
C THR A 233 -14.74 -29.78 -1.64
N TYR A 234 -14.53 -29.43 -0.39
CA TYR A 234 -15.18 -28.29 0.24
C TYR A 234 -14.24 -27.09 0.33
N ARG A 235 -14.78 -25.93 0.09
CA ARG A 235 -14.14 -24.63 0.31
C ARG A 235 -15.15 -23.68 0.93
N VAL A 236 -14.66 -22.68 1.63
CA VAL A 236 -15.51 -21.57 2.07
C VAL A 236 -15.00 -20.27 1.45
N LYS A 237 -15.90 -19.51 0.84
CA LYS A 237 -15.71 -18.10 0.49
C LYS A 237 -16.18 -17.26 1.66
N VAL A 238 -15.34 -16.34 2.10
CA VAL A 238 -15.67 -15.43 3.20
C VAL A 238 -15.49 -13.98 2.76
N LYS A 239 -16.17 -13.10 3.47
CA LYS A 239 -15.95 -11.65 3.39
C LYS A 239 -15.62 -11.15 4.80
N ASP A 240 -14.52 -10.41 4.94
CA ASP A 240 -14.11 -9.82 6.21
C ASP A 240 -14.92 -8.55 6.54
N ALA A 241 -14.61 -7.91 7.68
CA ALA A 241 -15.26 -6.66 8.11
C ALA A 241 -14.97 -5.47 7.19
N ASN A 242 -13.89 -5.50 6.41
CA ASN A 242 -13.52 -4.47 5.44
C ASN A 242 -14.17 -4.71 4.07
N GLY A 243 -14.88 -5.82 3.90
CA GLY A 243 -15.50 -6.22 2.65
C GLY A 243 -14.60 -7.02 1.72
N CYS A 244 -13.40 -7.43 2.18
CA CYS A 244 -12.47 -8.22 1.40
C CYS A 244 -12.91 -9.68 1.33
N GLU A 245 -12.92 -10.23 0.11
CA GLU A 245 -13.32 -11.62 -0.16
C GLU A 245 -12.09 -12.52 -0.28
N SER A 246 -12.18 -13.71 0.28
CA SER A 246 -11.16 -14.74 0.16
C SER A 246 -11.76 -16.15 0.15
N PHE A 247 -10.98 -17.11 -0.31
CA PHE A 247 -11.33 -18.53 -0.32
C PHE A 247 -10.38 -19.31 0.58
N SER A 248 -10.91 -20.31 1.28
CA SER A 248 -10.06 -21.27 1.98
C SER A 248 -9.25 -22.13 1.01
N ASP A 249 -8.24 -22.79 1.51
CA ASP A 249 -7.70 -23.98 0.89
C ASP A 249 -8.79 -25.06 0.78
N PRO A 250 -8.69 -26.00 -0.20
CA PRO A 250 -9.65 -27.08 -0.33
C PRO A 250 -9.51 -28.09 0.81
N GLU A 251 -10.64 -28.49 1.39
CA GLU A 251 -10.74 -29.59 2.37
C GLU A 251 -11.51 -30.75 1.73
N PHE A 252 -10.95 -31.95 1.82
CA PHE A 252 -11.49 -33.13 1.15
C PHE A 252 -12.29 -33.99 2.13
N LEU A 253 -13.52 -34.31 1.77
CA LEU A 253 -14.36 -35.27 2.48
C LEU A 253 -14.64 -36.48 1.59
N TYR A 254 -14.14 -37.64 1.99
CA TYR A 254 -14.34 -38.91 1.28
C TYR A 254 -15.18 -39.90 2.06
N ASP A 255 -15.53 -39.59 3.30
CA ASP A 255 -16.18 -40.51 4.21
C ASP A 255 -17.39 -39.88 4.90
N LEU A 256 -18.52 -39.84 4.19
CA LEU A 256 -19.83 -39.54 4.77
C LEU A 256 -20.47 -40.77 5.47
N GLY A 257 -19.65 -41.62 6.06
CA GLY A 257 -20.16 -42.78 6.78
C GLY A 257 -20.69 -43.91 5.89
N VAL A 258 -20.74 -43.72 4.56
CA VAL A 258 -21.13 -44.74 3.58
C VAL A 258 -19.92 -45.46 3.00
N ASN A 259 -18.72 -44.87 3.11
CA ASN A 259 -17.45 -45.36 2.56
C ASN A 259 -16.33 -45.50 3.61
N SER A 260 -16.59 -45.52 4.90
CA SER A 260 -15.56 -46.03 5.81
C SER A 260 -15.34 -47.53 5.47
N THR A 261 -14.09 -47.91 5.35
CA THR A 261 -13.75 -49.32 5.08
C THR A 261 -14.51 -50.27 6.04
N ALA A 262 -14.70 -49.86 7.27
CA ALA A 262 -15.47 -50.59 8.30
C ALA A 262 -16.97 -50.63 7.98
N ASN A 263 -17.57 -49.54 7.46
CA ASN A 263 -19.00 -49.52 7.09
C ASN A 263 -19.28 -50.27 5.84
N VAL A 264 -18.43 -50.12 4.80
CA VAL A 264 -18.47 -50.90 3.59
C VAL A 264 -18.29 -52.39 3.87
N ALA A 265 -17.28 -52.73 4.70
CA ALA A 265 -17.02 -54.10 5.11
C ALA A 265 -18.25 -54.79 5.78
N SER A 266 -18.98 -54.04 6.62
CA SER A 266 -20.16 -54.54 7.34
C SER A 266 -21.35 -54.82 6.39
N GLN A 267 -21.43 -54.13 5.26
CA GLN A 267 -22.51 -54.29 4.28
C GLN A 267 -22.23 -55.36 3.22
N ILE A 268 -20.93 -55.75 3.03
CA ILE A 268 -20.58 -56.77 2.09
C ILE A 268 -21.08 -58.14 2.59
N LYS A 269 -21.82 -58.85 1.69
CA LYS A 269 -22.35 -60.19 1.93
C LYS A 269 -21.91 -61.11 0.81
N LEU A 270 -21.57 -62.35 1.16
CA LEU A 270 -21.27 -63.44 0.24
C LEU A 270 -22.30 -64.56 0.45
N TYR A 271 -22.96 -64.96 -0.61
CA TYR A 271 -23.96 -66.02 -0.54
C TYR A 271 -24.13 -66.77 -1.87
N PRO A 272 -24.50 -68.06 -1.83
CA PRO A 272 -24.63 -68.91 -0.66
C PRO A 272 -23.27 -69.27 -0.05
N ASN A 273 -23.23 -69.53 1.23
CA ASN A 273 -22.07 -70.08 1.94
C ASN A 273 -22.56 -71.07 3.00
N PRO A 274 -22.37 -72.36 2.83
CA PRO A 274 -21.63 -73.06 1.75
C PRO A 274 -22.21 -72.88 0.35
N THR A 275 -21.36 -73.04 -0.67
CA THR A 275 -21.73 -72.99 -2.09
C THR A 275 -21.43 -74.29 -2.77
N ASP A 276 -22.19 -74.60 -3.79
CA ASP A 276 -21.91 -75.69 -4.76
C ASP A 276 -21.03 -75.27 -5.97
N GLY A 277 -20.76 -73.96 -6.10
CA GLY A 277 -19.85 -73.45 -7.10
C GLY A 277 -19.93 -71.93 -7.25
N VAL A 278 -21.12 -71.34 -7.42
CA VAL A 278 -21.27 -69.88 -7.67
C VAL A 278 -21.63 -69.17 -6.42
N VAL A 279 -20.95 -68.03 -6.20
CA VAL A 279 -21.15 -67.14 -5.03
C VAL A 279 -21.41 -65.73 -5.51
N HIS A 280 -22.48 -65.15 -5.00
CA HIS A 280 -22.77 -63.74 -5.17
C HIS A 280 -22.03 -62.90 -4.12
N VAL A 281 -21.47 -61.78 -4.56
CA VAL A 281 -20.87 -60.76 -3.71
C VAL A 281 -21.74 -59.51 -3.80
N ASP A 282 -22.47 -59.26 -2.72
CA ASP A 282 -23.27 -58.03 -2.58
C ASP A 282 -22.45 -57.02 -1.82
N ALA A 283 -22.06 -55.93 -2.51
CA ALA A 283 -21.23 -54.87 -1.95
C ALA A 283 -21.78 -53.51 -2.37
N PRO A 284 -21.78 -52.50 -1.49
CA PRO A 284 -22.29 -51.16 -1.79
C PRO A 284 -21.40 -50.34 -2.74
N ILE A 285 -20.21 -50.83 -3.08
CA ILE A 285 -19.24 -50.24 -4.00
C ILE A 285 -18.65 -51.32 -4.91
N ASN A 286 -18.04 -50.92 -6.02
CA ASN A 286 -17.24 -51.84 -6.82
C ASN A 286 -16.01 -52.32 -6.06
N VAL A 287 -15.79 -53.63 -6.09
CA VAL A 287 -14.71 -54.29 -5.34
C VAL A 287 -13.82 -55.11 -6.27
N GLN A 288 -12.54 -55.20 -5.91
CA GLN A 288 -11.63 -56.21 -6.37
C GLN A 288 -11.80 -57.44 -5.49
N ILE A 289 -11.96 -58.61 -6.10
CA ILE A 289 -12.17 -59.90 -5.45
C ILE A 289 -10.97 -60.78 -5.69
N ILE A 290 -10.29 -61.21 -4.61
CA ILE A 290 -9.17 -62.14 -4.67
C ILE A 290 -9.56 -63.39 -3.87
N VAL A 291 -9.61 -64.54 -4.52
CA VAL A 291 -9.89 -65.84 -3.85
C VAL A 291 -8.61 -66.64 -3.72
N ARG A 292 -8.34 -67.14 -2.51
CA ARG A 292 -7.21 -68.02 -2.24
C ARG A 292 -7.69 -69.36 -1.72
N ASP A 293 -7.01 -70.41 -2.13
CA ASP A 293 -7.22 -71.76 -1.58
C ASP A 293 -6.58 -71.88 -0.17
N TYR A 294 -6.76 -73.07 0.43
CA TYR A 294 -6.21 -73.35 1.77
C TYR A 294 -4.68 -73.28 1.87
N THR A 295 -3.96 -73.33 0.73
CA THR A 295 -2.51 -73.16 0.67
C THR A 295 -2.07 -71.71 0.59
N GLY A 296 -3.03 -70.79 0.40
CA GLY A 296 -2.80 -69.37 0.20
C GLY A 296 -2.56 -68.96 -1.26
N LYS A 297 -2.62 -69.91 -2.21
CA LYS A 297 -2.47 -69.64 -3.65
C LYS A 297 -3.73 -68.91 -4.17
N ILE A 298 -3.52 -67.84 -4.96
CA ILE A 298 -4.61 -67.13 -5.64
C ILE A 298 -5.17 -68.06 -6.72
N VAL A 299 -6.46 -68.31 -6.68
CA VAL A 299 -7.20 -69.14 -7.64
C VAL A 299 -8.14 -68.32 -8.52
N ILE A 300 -8.62 -67.17 -8.01
CA ILE A 300 -9.41 -66.20 -8.78
C ILE A 300 -8.96 -64.80 -8.36
N GLU A 301 -8.80 -63.90 -9.33
CA GLU A 301 -8.65 -62.46 -9.12
C GLU A 301 -9.49 -61.75 -10.19
N THR A 302 -10.40 -60.90 -9.76
CA THR A 302 -11.33 -60.19 -10.66
C THR A 302 -11.76 -58.88 -10.07
N GLU A 303 -12.15 -57.94 -10.93
CA GLU A 303 -12.62 -56.60 -10.60
C GLU A 303 -13.98 -56.34 -11.25
N ASN A 304 -14.76 -55.44 -10.66
CA ASN A 304 -16.05 -55.00 -11.21
C ASN A 304 -17.04 -56.14 -11.49
N THR A 305 -16.99 -57.21 -10.72
CA THR A 305 -17.96 -58.28 -10.76
C THR A 305 -18.60 -58.50 -9.40
N ASN A 306 -19.82 -59.01 -9.41
CA ASN A 306 -20.56 -59.42 -8.21
C ASN A 306 -20.71 -60.95 -8.12
N LEU A 307 -19.91 -61.71 -8.92
CA LEU A 307 -19.95 -63.18 -8.97
C LEU A 307 -18.54 -63.75 -8.84
N VAL A 308 -18.44 -64.83 -8.06
CA VAL A 308 -17.27 -65.72 -7.98
C VAL A 308 -17.70 -67.09 -8.37
N ASP A 309 -17.11 -67.65 -9.44
CA ASP A 309 -17.40 -68.96 -9.90
C ASP A 309 -16.27 -69.97 -9.53
N LEU A 310 -16.56 -70.82 -8.57
CA LEU A 310 -15.69 -71.90 -8.08
C LEU A 310 -16.09 -73.26 -8.64
N SER A 311 -17.03 -73.38 -9.62
CA SER A 311 -17.58 -74.66 -10.12
C SER A 311 -16.48 -75.61 -10.55
N ASN A 312 -15.40 -75.13 -11.14
CA ASN A 312 -14.27 -75.89 -11.62
C ASN A 312 -13.14 -76.16 -10.61
N PHE A 313 -13.32 -75.74 -9.39
CA PHE A 313 -12.33 -75.94 -8.31
C PHE A 313 -12.74 -77.03 -7.37
N ALA A 314 -11.80 -77.61 -6.61
CA ALA A 314 -12.06 -78.68 -5.68
C ALA A 314 -12.93 -78.24 -4.49
N ASP A 315 -13.67 -79.23 -3.90
CA ASP A 315 -14.37 -78.95 -2.65
C ASP A 315 -13.36 -78.62 -1.53
N GLY A 316 -13.70 -77.59 -0.69
CA GLY A 316 -12.82 -77.17 0.35
C GLY A 316 -13.11 -75.76 0.84
N ILE A 317 -12.15 -75.19 1.61
CA ILE A 317 -12.22 -73.88 2.18
C ILE A 317 -11.42 -72.91 1.30
N TYR A 318 -12.04 -71.79 0.98
CA TYR A 318 -11.46 -70.64 0.29
C TYR A 318 -11.53 -69.39 1.15
N MET A 319 -10.52 -68.51 1.00
CA MET A 319 -10.52 -67.21 1.62
C MET A 319 -10.75 -66.17 0.53
N VAL A 320 -11.84 -65.43 0.65
CA VAL A 320 -12.22 -64.33 -0.27
C VAL A 320 -11.81 -63.00 0.34
N PHE A 321 -10.83 -62.35 -0.28
CA PHE A 321 -10.35 -61.02 0.04
C PHE A 321 -11.05 -60.00 -0.84
N LEU A 322 -11.55 -58.95 -0.24
CA LEU A 322 -12.27 -57.87 -0.91
C LEU A 322 -11.53 -56.59 -0.66
N ASN A 323 -11.11 -55.92 -1.70
CA ASN A 323 -10.45 -54.61 -1.67
C ASN A 323 -11.32 -53.58 -2.42
N ASP A 324 -11.13 -52.30 -2.17
CA ASP A 324 -11.63 -51.27 -3.08
C ASP A 324 -10.78 -51.21 -4.37
N LEU A 325 -11.23 -50.48 -5.37
CA LEU A 325 -10.49 -50.35 -6.66
C LEU A 325 -9.15 -49.63 -6.56
N ASN A 326 -8.83 -49.00 -5.38
CA ASN A 326 -7.54 -48.43 -5.08
C ASN A 326 -6.60 -49.41 -4.38
N GLY A 327 -7.06 -50.68 -4.15
CA GLY A 327 -6.28 -51.70 -3.47
C GLY A 327 -6.37 -51.68 -1.93
N ASN A 328 -7.20 -50.82 -1.32
CA ASN A 328 -7.37 -50.81 0.12
C ASN A 328 -8.22 -52.03 0.56
N PHE A 329 -7.72 -52.73 1.57
CA PHE A 329 -8.38 -53.86 2.15
C PHE A 329 -9.72 -53.48 2.80
N LEU A 330 -10.81 -54.19 2.45
CA LEU A 330 -12.14 -54.00 3.01
C LEU A 330 -12.52 -55.11 3.96
N LYS A 331 -12.50 -56.38 3.45
CA LYS A 331 -13.01 -57.55 4.14
C LYS A 331 -12.33 -58.82 3.71
N VAL A 332 -12.27 -59.82 4.59
CA VAL A 332 -11.98 -61.19 4.23
C VAL A 332 -13.09 -62.07 4.80
N GLU A 333 -13.59 -62.99 3.95
CA GLU A 333 -14.62 -63.98 4.28
C GLU A 333 -14.13 -65.40 4.00
N LYS A 334 -14.47 -66.30 4.91
CA LYS A 334 -14.27 -67.74 4.68
C LYS A 334 -15.45 -68.30 3.89
N LEU A 335 -15.16 -68.91 2.77
CA LEU A 335 -16.14 -69.55 1.89
C LEU A 335 -15.91 -71.04 1.92
N MET A 336 -16.99 -71.83 2.08
CA MET A 336 -16.95 -73.28 2.01
C MET A 336 -17.61 -73.73 0.68
N LYS A 337 -16.84 -74.45 -0.17
CA LYS A 337 -17.37 -75.14 -1.33
C LYS A 337 -17.62 -76.59 -1.00
N SER A 338 -18.81 -77.08 -1.30
CA SER A 338 -19.19 -78.48 -1.09
C SER A 338 -20.19 -78.86 -2.24
N SER A 339 -19.71 -79.65 -3.18
CA SER A 339 -20.57 -80.24 -4.21
C SER A 339 -21.46 -81.30 -3.56
N LYS A 340 -22.75 -81.32 -3.92
CA LYS A 340 -23.70 -82.38 -3.48
C LYS A 340 -23.45 -83.63 -4.18
#